data_4655159d1d52b9a32cd23ca3dde529ee
#
_entry.id   4655159d1d52b9a32cd23ca3dde529ee
#
_cell.length_a   1.000
_cell.length_b   1.000
_cell.length_c   1.000
_cell.angle_alpha   90.00
_cell.angle_beta   90.00
_cell.angle_gamma   90.00
#
_symmetry.space_group_name_H-M   'P 1'
#
loop_
_entity.id
_entity.type
_entity.pdbx_description
1 polymer ?
#
loop_
_entity_poly.entity_id
_entity_poly.type
_entity_poly.pdbx_seq_one_letter_code
_entity_poly.pdbx_strand_id
1 'polypeptide(L)'
;MAKKIGALTIAIFNNKSSLLNNADAKIYLSSGSEFLAGSTRLAAGTSQKITLNLFSTCLMIRLNKVYKGFMVDMKVTNSKLRNRAENMVTDITACDPTKAREILVDTNYNIKLSILMLNNYSKEEALKLLHQSSGNLHNIL
;
A
#
# COMPACT_ATOMS: atom_id res chain seq x y z
N MET A 1 -19.11 17.93 -0.91
CA MET A 1 -18.18 18.30 -1.99
C MET A 1 -17.67 17.06 -2.72
N ALA A 2 -17.14 16.03 -2.04
CA ALA A 2 -16.62 14.80 -2.66
C ALA A 2 -17.62 14.08 -3.60
N LYS A 3 -18.86 13.88 -3.20
CA LYS A 3 -19.91 13.30 -4.07
C LYS A 3 -20.16 14.08 -5.36
N LYS A 4 -20.02 15.41 -5.34
CA LYS A 4 -20.25 16.26 -6.53
C LYS A 4 -19.23 16.02 -7.64
N ILE A 5 -18.05 15.47 -7.30
CA ILE A 5 -16.98 15.11 -8.25
C ILE A 5 -16.91 13.60 -8.51
N GLY A 6 -17.95 12.83 -8.12
CA GLY A 6 -18.01 11.39 -8.35
C GLY A 6 -17.12 10.55 -7.44
N ALA A 7 -16.56 11.10 -6.36
CA ALA A 7 -15.73 10.35 -5.43
C ALA A 7 -16.57 9.47 -4.50
N LEU A 8 -16.14 8.21 -4.29
CA LEU A 8 -16.70 7.34 -3.25
C LEU A 8 -16.45 7.95 -1.87
N THR A 9 -17.50 8.00 -1.06
CA THR A 9 -17.44 8.55 0.30
C THR A 9 -17.69 7.45 1.33
N ILE A 10 -16.75 7.30 2.29
CA ILE A 10 -16.83 6.32 3.37
C ILE A 10 -16.82 7.08 4.70
N ALA A 11 -17.85 6.88 5.51
CA ALA A 11 -17.91 7.42 6.87
C ALA A 11 -17.46 6.36 7.88
N ILE A 12 -16.49 6.69 8.70
CA ILE A 12 -16.02 5.86 9.82
C ILE A 12 -16.33 6.64 11.12
N PHE A 13 -17.10 6.06 12.01
CA PHE A 13 -17.59 6.77 13.20
C PHE A 13 -17.81 5.85 14.40
N ASN A 14 -17.68 6.42 15.60
CA ASN A 14 -17.88 5.73 16.88
C ASN A 14 -19.18 6.13 17.58
N ASN A 15 -19.87 7.15 17.07
CA ASN A 15 -21.15 7.60 17.61
C ASN A 15 -22.21 7.60 16.52
N LYS A 16 -23.41 7.13 16.83
CA LYS A 16 -24.56 7.12 15.89
C LYS A 16 -25.08 8.54 15.68
N SER A 17 -24.38 9.33 14.85
CA SER A 17 -24.79 10.68 14.48
C SER A 17 -25.46 10.70 13.12
N SER A 18 -26.53 11.46 12.99
CA SER A 18 -27.26 11.68 11.72
C SER A 18 -26.45 12.44 10.66
N LEU A 19 -25.41 13.16 11.05
CA LEU A 19 -24.58 13.98 10.15
C LEU A 19 -23.84 13.18 9.07
N LEU A 20 -23.64 11.89 9.26
CA LEU A 20 -22.91 11.01 8.34
C LEU A 20 -23.84 10.19 7.42
N ASN A 21 -25.14 10.48 7.41
CA ASN A 21 -26.12 9.72 6.62
C ASN A 21 -25.91 9.79 5.11
N ASN A 22 -25.19 10.78 4.61
CA ASN A 22 -24.96 11.01 3.18
C ASN A 22 -23.73 10.30 2.60
N ALA A 23 -22.98 9.50 3.38
CA ALA A 23 -21.85 8.71 2.86
C ALA A 23 -22.37 7.49 2.08
N ASP A 24 -21.60 7.05 1.05
CA ASP A 24 -21.95 5.89 0.22
C ASP A 24 -21.76 4.58 0.99
N ALA A 25 -20.73 4.51 1.85
CA ALA A 25 -20.51 3.43 2.79
C ALA A 25 -20.36 3.96 4.21
N LYS A 26 -20.78 3.16 5.19
CA LYS A 26 -20.74 3.53 6.60
C LYS A 26 -20.13 2.41 7.42
N ILE A 27 -19.14 2.74 8.24
CA ILE A 27 -18.49 1.82 9.15
C ILE A 27 -18.67 2.34 10.58
N TYR A 28 -19.53 1.68 11.33
CA TYR A 28 -19.72 1.98 12.74
C TYR A 28 -18.75 1.15 13.59
N LEU A 29 -17.97 1.85 14.41
CA LEU A 29 -16.98 1.24 15.32
C LEU A 29 -17.53 1.34 16.75
N SER A 30 -18.06 0.25 17.27
CA SER A 30 -18.57 0.19 18.65
C SER A 30 -17.39 0.07 19.64
N SER A 31 -16.81 1.20 20.00
CA SER A 31 -15.68 1.25 20.96
C SER A 31 -16.10 1.25 22.43
N GLY A 32 -17.40 1.32 22.70
CA GLY A 32 -17.92 1.47 24.07
C GLY A 32 -17.66 2.86 24.66
N SER A 33 -17.84 3.00 25.98
CA SER A 33 -17.52 4.22 26.71
C SER A 33 -16.01 4.35 26.94
N GLU A 34 -15.53 5.58 26.93
CA GLU A 34 -14.12 5.86 27.24
C GLU A 34 -13.85 5.68 28.73
N PHE A 35 -12.67 5.15 29.06
CA PHE A 35 -12.21 5.02 30.46
C PHE A 35 -12.16 6.38 31.18
N LEU A 36 -11.71 7.42 30.46
CA LEU A 36 -11.82 8.81 30.91
C LEU A 36 -12.94 9.48 30.11
N ALA A 37 -14.00 9.90 30.77
CA ALA A 37 -15.17 10.51 30.13
C ALA A 37 -14.78 11.67 29.18
N GLY A 38 -15.23 11.60 27.93
CA GLY A 38 -14.93 12.59 26.90
C GLY A 38 -13.55 12.50 26.24
N SER A 39 -12.67 11.59 26.68
CA SER A 39 -11.32 11.43 26.11
C SER A 39 -11.33 10.49 24.89
N THR A 40 -11.99 10.91 23.81
CA THR A 40 -12.20 10.09 22.58
C THR A 40 -10.92 9.70 21.84
N ARG A 41 -9.77 10.21 22.24
CA ARG A 41 -8.44 9.80 21.75
C ARG A 41 -8.07 8.36 22.15
N LEU A 42 -8.73 7.79 23.16
CA LEU A 42 -8.44 6.46 23.71
C LEU A 42 -9.09 5.36 22.86
N ALA A 43 -10.24 4.84 23.26
CA ALA A 43 -10.89 3.71 22.58
C ALA A 43 -11.38 4.09 21.17
N ALA A 44 -12.09 5.20 21.03
CA ALA A 44 -12.59 5.66 19.75
C ALA A 44 -11.46 5.97 18.75
N GLY A 45 -10.47 6.79 19.15
CA GLY A 45 -9.34 7.14 18.29
C GLY A 45 -8.48 5.94 17.91
N THR A 46 -8.26 5.01 18.85
CA THR A 46 -7.52 3.77 18.57
C THR A 46 -8.26 2.88 17.58
N SER A 47 -9.57 2.69 17.73
CA SER A 47 -10.37 1.89 16.81
C SER A 47 -10.39 2.49 15.40
N GLN A 48 -10.49 3.82 15.27
CA GLN A 48 -10.39 4.50 13.97
C GLN A 48 -9.01 4.33 13.34
N LYS A 49 -7.93 4.49 14.11
CA LYS A 49 -6.56 4.27 13.62
C LYS A 49 -6.38 2.85 13.08
N ILE A 50 -6.83 1.84 13.82
CA ILE A 50 -6.75 0.43 13.37
C ILE A 50 -7.53 0.26 12.08
N THR A 51 -8.77 0.75 12.00
CA THR A 51 -9.61 0.65 10.82
C THR A 51 -8.98 1.31 9.59
N LEU A 52 -8.42 2.51 9.73
CA LEU A 52 -7.75 3.22 8.64
C LEU A 52 -6.49 2.48 8.17
N ASN A 53 -5.71 1.93 9.10
CA ASN A 53 -4.52 1.14 8.76
C ASN A 53 -4.90 -0.14 8.00
N LEU A 54 -5.91 -0.87 8.46
CA LEU A 54 -6.43 -2.06 7.77
C LEU A 54 -6.95 -1.69 6.38
N PHE A 55 -7.77 -0.65 6.28
CA PHE A 55 -8.32 -0.19 5.01
C PHE A 55 -7.23 0.16 4.00
N SER A 56 -6.25 0.99 4.40
CA SER A 56 -5.16 1.38 3.52
C SER A 56 -4.29 0.20 3.10
N THR A 57 -3.98 -0.72 4.02
CA THR A 57 -3.19 -1.91 3.73
C THR A 57 -3.93 -2.83 2.74
N CYS A 58 -5.20 -3.13 2.99
CA CYS A 58 -6.02 -3.94 2.09
C CYS A 58 -6.14 -3.28 0.70
N LEU A 59 -6.29 -1.96 0.65
CA LEU A 59 -6.34 -1.22 -0.61
C LEU A 59 -5.04 -1.37 -1.40
N MET A 60 -3.88 -1.23 -0.75
CA MET A 60 -2.57 -1.38 -1.41
C MET A 60 -2.36 -2.81 -1.92
N ILE A 61 -2.80 -3.83 -1.18
CA ILE A 61 -2.77 -5.22 -1.64
C ILE A 61 -3.66 -5.40 -2.87
N ARG A 62 -4.90 -4.90 -2.85
CA ARG A 62 -5.85 -4.99 -3.98
C ARG A 62 -5.39 -4.21 -5.21
N LEU A 63 -4.59 -3.19 -5.04
CA LEU A 63 -3.97 -2.43 -6.13
C LEU A 63 -2.65 -3.05 -6.62
N ASN A 64 -2.33 -4.28 -6.24
CA ASN A 64 -1.12 -5.00 -6.64
C ASN A 64 0.19 -4.26 -6.27
N LYS A 65 0.16 -3.48 -5.17
CA LYS A 65 1.31 -2.69 -4.71
C LYS A 65 2.15 -3.41 -3.66
N VAL A 66 1.70 -4.59 -3.23
CA VAL A 66 2.37 -5.41 -2.22
C VAL A 66 2.75 -6.76 -2.82
N TYR A 67 3.98 -7.21 -2.56
CA TYR A 67 4.47 -8.53 -2.94
C TYR A 67 5.36 -9.09 -1.83
N LYS A 68 5.14 -10.35 -1.43
CA LYS A 68 5.85 -11.03 -0.31
C LYS A 68 5.98 -10.17 0.96
N GLY A 69 4.93 -9.40 1.31
CA GLY A 69 4.92 -8.52 2.47
C GLY A 69 5.60 -7.16 2.29
N PHE A 70 6.17 -6.87 1.12
CA PHE A 70 6.84 -5.61 0.81
C PHE A 70 5.99 -4.69 -0.06
N MET A 71 6.06 -3.37 0.21
CA MET A 71 5.46 -2.34 -0.65
C MET A 71 6.35 -2.09 -1.87
N VAL A 72 6.15 -2.88 -2.93
CA VAL A 72 6.99 -2.88 -4.15
C VAL A 72 6.69 -1.77 -5.15
N ASP A 73 5.76 -0.88 -4.84
CA ASP A 73 5.33 0.23 -5.70
C ASP A 73 5.62 1.59 -5.07
N MET A 74 6.63 1.69 -4.22
CA MET A 74 7.02 2.94 -3.59
C MET A 74 7.85 3.82 -4.54
N LYS A 75 7.66 5.14 -4.45
CA LYS A 75 8.50 6.11 -5.16
C LYS A 75 9.75 6.40 -4.34
N VAL A 76 10.92 6.20 -4.93
CA VAL A 76 12.21 6.38 -4.28
C VAL A 76 12.68 7.82 -4.49
N THR A 77 12.52 8.67 -3.48
CA THR A 77 12.81 10.13 -3.55
C THR A 77 14.02 10.58 -2.73
N ASN A 78 14.59 9.74 -1.89
CA ASN A 78 15.73 10.07 -1.02
C ASN A 78 16.61 8.85 -0.74
N SER A 79 17.76 9.07 -0.07
CA SER A 79 18.74 8.01 0.24
C SER A 79 18.17 6.91 1.13
N LYS A 80 17.34 7.24 2.13
CA LYS A 80 16.69 6.25 3.00
C LYS A 80 15.79 5.29 2.20
N LEU A 81 15.04 5.81 1.23
CA LEU A 81 14.17 5.01 0.38
C LEU A 81 14.97 4.19 -0.64
N ARG A 82 16.14 4.69 -1.10
CA ARG A 82 17.06 3.90 -1.92
C ARG A 82 17.56 2.66 -1.18
N ASN A 83 18.11 2.84 0.02
CA ASN A 83 18.55 1.71 0.84
C ASN A 83 17.42 0.72 1.13
N ARG A 84 16.21 1.22 1.37
CA ARG A 84 15.03 0.37 1.56
C ARG A 84 14.69 -0.43 0.30
N ALA A 85 14.77 0.18 -0.89
CA ALA A 85 14.53 -0.51 -2.15
C ALA A 85 15.59 -1.59 -2.42
N GLU A 86 16.86 -1.30 -2.16
CA GLU A 86 17.97 -2.25 -2.28
C GLU A 86 17.76 -3.47 -1.38
N ASN A 87 17.50 -3.26 -0.09
CA ASN A 87 17.21 -4.35 0.86
C ASN A 87 16.00 -5.17 0.42
N MET A 88 14.91 -4.50 0.02
CA MET A 88 13.69 -5.16 -0.43
C MET A 88 13.92 -6.06 -1.65
N VAL A 89 14.66 -5.57 -2.66
CA VAL A 89 14.98 -6.36 -3.85
C VAL A 89 15.88 -7.54 -3.48
N THR A 90 16.88 -7.33 -2.64
CA THR A 90 17.76 -8.39 -2.12
C THR A 90 16.96 -9.46 -1.39
N ASP A 91 16.07 -9.07 -0.47
CA ASP A 91 15.26 -10.02 0.32
C ASP A 91 14.29 -10.82 -0.56
N ILE A 92 13.69 -10.18 -1.57
CA ILE A 92 12.71 -10.83 -2.45
C ILE A 92 13.37 -11.81 -3.42
N THR A 93 14.55 -11.47 -3.95
CA THR A 93 15.20 -12.21 -5.04
C THR A 93 16.37 -13.05 -4.58
N ALA A 94 16.81 -12.89 -3.33
CA ALA A 94 18.03 -13.51 -2.77
C ALA A 94 19.31 -13.20 -3.59
N CYS A 95 19.37 -12.07 -4.30
CA CYS A 95 20.52 -11.67 -5.07
C CYS A 95 21.56 -10.93 -4.20
N ASP A 96 22.78 -10.78 -4.74
CA ASP A 96 23.81 -9.95 -4.12
C ASP A 96 23.36 -8.47 -4.04
N PRO A 97 23.59 -7.75 -2.92
CA PRO A 97 23.21 -6.34 -2.77
C PRO A 97 23.80 -5.42 -3.84
N THR A 98 25.00 -5.70 -4.34
CA THR A 98 25.62 -4.93 -5.42
C THR A 98 24.81 -5.05 -6.70
N LYS A 99 24.42 -6.29 -7.04
CA LYS A 99 23.57 -6.58 -8.21
C LYS A 99 22.18 -5.94 -8.08
N ALA A 100 21.58 -5.98 -6.87
CA ALA A 100 20.31 -5.30 -6.61
C ALA A 100 20.40 -3.80 -6.88
N ARG A 101 21.49 -3.15 -6.42
CA ARG A 101 21.73 -1.71 -6.65
C ARG A 101 21.91 -1.38 -8.13
N GLU A 102 22.72 -2.14 -8.85
CA GLU A 102 22.95 -1.94 -10.29
C GLU A 102 21.64 -1.98 -11.09
N ILE A 103 20.84 -3.01 -10.88
CA ILE A 103 19.54 -3.16 -11.56
C ILE A 103 18.55 -2.07 -11.16
N LEU A 104 18.51 -1.67 -9.87
CA LEU A 104 17.65 -0.57 -9.44
C LEU A 104 18.02 0.76 -10.10
N VAL A 105 19.31 1.02 -10.29
CA VAL A 105 19.77 2.21 -11.04
C VAL A 105 19.35 2.12 -12.51
N ASP A 106 19.57 0.98 -13.18
CA ASP A 106 19.16 0.78 -14.58
C ASP A 106 17.65 0.92 -14.81
N THR A 107 16.84 0.50 -13.84
CA THR A 107 15.38 0.60 -13.90
C THR A 107 14.81 1.91 -13.36
N ASN A 108 15.67 2.89 -13.03
CA ASN A 108 15.29 4.13 -12.36
C ASN A 108 14.45 3.88 -11.08
N TYR A 109 14.91 2.93 -10.26
CA TYR A 109 14.27 2.47 -9.02
C TYR A 109 12.82 1.95 -9.19
N ASN A 110 12.49 1.41 -10.36
CA ASN A 110 11.28 0.63 -10.52
C ASN A 110 11.47 -0.76 -9.92
N ILE A 111 11.02 -0.94 -8.67
CA ILE A 111 11.26 -2.15 -7.88
C ILE A 111 10.67 -3.39 -8.55
N LYS A 112 9.45 -3.30 -9.09
CA LYS A 112 8.79 -4.44 -9.76
C LYS A 112 9.55 -4.88 -11.00
N LEU A 113 10.00 -3.92 -11.81
CA LEU A 113 10.80 -4.18 -12.99
C LEU A 113 12.14 -4.82 -12.60
N SER A 114 12.81 -4.29 -11.56
CA SER A 114 14.07 -4.82 -11.04
C SER A 114 13.94 -6.28 -10.58
N ILE A 115 12.86 -6.60 -9.86
CA ILE A 115 12.57 -7.97 -9.41
C ILE A 115 12.43 -8.92 -10.61
N LEU A 116 11.71 -8.54 -11.66
CA LEU A 116 11.53 -9.37 -12.85
C LEU A 116 12.84 -9.56 -13.62
N MET A 117 13.63 -8.51 -13.80
CA MET A 117 14.93 -8.61 -14.49
C MET A 117 15.90 -9.53 -13.71
N LEU A 118 15.87 -9.51 -12.38
CA LEU A 118 16.64 -10.43 -11.54
C LEU A 118 16.13 -11.88 -11.59
N ASN A 119 14.87 -12.08 -12.01
CA ASN A 119 14.29 -13.39 -12.32
C ASN A 119 14.43 -13.79 -13.80
N ASN A 120 15.45 -13.25 -14.49
CA ASN A 120 15.84 -13.58 -15.87
C ASN A 120 14.87 -13.14 -16.98
N TYR A 121 13.96 -12.21 -16.71
CA TYR A 121 13.18 -11.55 -17.75
C TYR A 121 13.98 -10.41 -18.38
N SER A 122 13.90 -10.25 -19.70
CA SER A 122 14.39 -9.04 -20.35
C SER A 122 13.56 -7.83 -19.93
N LYS A 123 14.12 -6.63 -20.08
CA LYS A 123 13.43 -5.39 -19.71
C LYS A 123 12.11 -5.21 -20.48
N GLU A 124 12.11 -5.57 -21.75
CA GLU A 124 10.93 -5.48 -22.63
C GLU A 124 9.84 -6.47 -22.19
N GLU A 125 10.19 -7.73 -21.97
CA GLU A 125 9.27 -8.75 -21.48
C GLU A 125 8.70 -8.38 -20.11
N ALA A 126 9.54 -7.94 -19.17
CA ALA A 126 9.12 -7.52 -17.84
C ALA A 126 8.12 -6.36 -17.88
N LEU A 127 8.34 -5.36 -18.73
CA LEU A 127 7.40 -4.25 -18.91
C LEU A 127 6.07 -4.72 -19.51
N LYS A 128 6.10 -5.61 -20.50
CA LYS A 128 4.91 -6.21 -21.10
C LYS A 128 4.09 -7.00 -20.08
N LEU A 129 4.75 -7.84 -19.28
CA LEU A 129 4.10 -8.64 -18.25
C LEU A 129 3.50 -7.77 -17.14
N LEU A 130 4.21 -6.73 -16.69
CA LEU A 130 3.69 -5.78 -15.71
C LEU A 130 2.44 -5.05 -16.23
N HIS A 131 2.43 -4.67 -17.50
CA HIS A 131 1.25 -4.05 -18.10
C HIS A 131 0.06 -5.02 -18.19
N GLN A 132 0.28 -6.25 -18.66
CA GLN A 132 -0.76 -7.28 -18.78
C GLN A 132 -1.35 -7.72 -17.44
N SER A 133 -0.50 -7.82 -16.40
CA SER A 133 -0.93 -8.22 -15.04
C SER A 133 -1.45 -7.05 -14.19
N SER A 134 -1.55 -5.83 -14.75
CA SER A 134 -1.80 -4.62 -13.96
C SER A 134 -0.85 -4.46 -12.77
N GLY A 135 0.41 -4.81 -12.97
CA GLY A 135 1.48 -4.74 -11.97
C GLY A 135 1.42 -5.81 -10.89
N ASN A 136 0.66 -6.88 -11.07
CA ASN A 136 0.56 -7.97 -10.11
C ASN A 136 1.72 -8.97 -10.29
N LEU A 137 2.71 -8.91 -9.40
CA LEU A 137 3.86 -9.82 -9.44
C LEU A 137 3.49 -11.27 -9.09
N HIS A 138 2.43 -11.50 -8.29
CA HIS A 138 1.98 -12.88 -7.97
C HIS A 138 1.44 -13.64 -9.18
N ASN A 139 1.01 -12.92 -10.23
CA ASN A 139 0.53 -13.54 -11.45
C ASN A 139 1.66 -13.76 -12.48
N ILE A 140 2.86 -13.25 -12.20
CA ILE A 140 4.02 -13.36 -13.10
C ILE A 140 5.05 -14.34 -12.56
N LEU A 141 5.27 -14.32 -11.24
CA LEU A 141 6.23 -15.14 -10.48
C LEU A 141 5.49 -16.13 -9.57
#